data_cdcfca721f05c53431227a5452b62cdf
#
_entry.id   cdcfca721f05c53431227a5452b62cdf
#
_cell.length_a   1.000
_cell.length_b   1.000
_cell.length_c   1.000
_cell.angle_alpha   90.00
_cell.angle_beta   90.00
_cell.angle_gamma   90.00
#
_symmetry.space_group_name_H-M   'P 1'
#
loop_
_entity.id
_entity.type
_entity.pdbx_description
1 polymer ?
#
loop_
_entity_poly.entity_id
_entity_poly.type
_entity_poly.pdbx_seq_one_letter_code
_entity_poly.pdbx_strand_id
1 'polypeptide(L)'
;MKYRKLSKKKKQKRLIGIAGILLLVILVGVIASVVRQQYLIMTAPEPDPAFHSKEQNFLNELSPRAQEIQEKHGILTSITLAQAILESDWGQSGLAQKGNNLFGVKGKSPQPMVTMTTKEFVDGKWIEINANFRKYKDWNESLDSHAELFLNGTSWNKDKYNGVIAADDYKKAAQELQSAGYATDPDYAEKLIN
;
A
#
# COMPACT_ATOMS: atom_id res chain seq x y z
N MET A 1 4.07 -66.36 -21.72
CA MET A 1 3.26 -65.31 -21.03
C MET A 1 3.79 -64.89 -19.63
N LYS A 2 4.60 -65.68 -18.92
CA LYS A 2 5.11 -65.38 -17.55
C LYS A 2 6.13 -64.22 -17.49
N TYR A 3 6.99 -64.05 -18.49
CA TYR A 3 8.03 -63.04 -18.51
C TYR A 3 7.53 -61.60 -18.63
N ARG A 4 6.38 -61.36 -19.27
CA ARG A 4 5.82 -60.01 -19.48
C ARG A 4 5.17 -59.42 -18.22
N LYS A 5 4.69 -60.23 -17.29
CA LYS A 5 4.08 -59.85 -16.00
C LYS A 5 5.15 -59.42 -14.98
N LEU A 6 6.31 -60.09 -14.96
CA LEU A 6 7.42 -59.76 -14.05
C LEU A 6 8.08 -58.41 -14.38
N SER A 7 8.18 -58.06 -15.68
CA SER A 7 8.70 -56.75 -16.12
C SER A 7 7.78 -55.57 -15.72
N LYS A 8 6.47 -55.73 -15.81
CA LYS A 8 5.48 -54.71 -15.40
C LYS A 8 5.51 -54.46 -13.87
N LYS A 9 5.58 -55.52 -13.05
CA LYS A 9 5.70 -55.40 -11.58
C LYS A 9 6.99 -54.69 -11.14
N LYS A 10 8.10 -54.96 -11.83
CA LYS A 10 9.39 -54.30 -11.53
C LYS A 10 9.41 -52.83 -11.91
N LYS A 11 8.77 -52.45 -13.04
CA LYS A 11 8.55 -51.02 -13.43
C LYS A 11 7.63 -50.29 -12.45
N GLN A 12 6.58 -50.94 -12.00
CA GLN A 12 5.63 -50.33 -11.06
C GLN A 12 6.27 -50.07 -9.68
N LYS A 13 7.08 -51.03 -9.17
CA LYS A 13 7.84 -50.82 -7.92
C LYS A 13 8.89 -49.71 -8.03
N ARG A 14 9.54 -49.54 -9.20
CA ARG A 14 10.47 -48.42 -9.44
C ARG A 14 9.76 -47.09 -9.51
N LEU A 15 8.60 -47.00 -10.15
CA LEU A 15 7.76 -45.78 -10.21
C LEU A 15 7.27 -45.35 -8.83
N ILE A 16 6.85 -46.31 -7.98
CA ILE A 16 6.42 -46.03 -6.60
C ILE A 16 7.61 -45.53 -5.76
N GLY A 17 8.81 -46.13 -5.93
CA GLY A 17 10.01 -45.65 -5.26
C GLY A 17 10.43 -44.22 -5.66
N ILE A 18 10.36 -43.90 -6.95
CA ILE A 18 10.68 -42.56 -7.46
C ILE A 18 9.65 -41.53 -6.97
N ALA A 19 8.36 -41.86 -6.98
CA ALA A 19 7.32 -41.00 -6.44
C ALA A 19 7.47 -40.75 -4.93
N GLY A 20 7.86 -41.77 -4.17
CA GLY A 20 8.17 -41.63 -2.74
C GLY A 20 9.38 -40.72 -2.46
N ILE A 21 10.45 -40.83 -3.26
CA ILE A 21 11.61 -39.95 -3.16
C ILE A 21 11.24 -38.51 -3.50
N LEU A 22 10.46 -38.28 -4.57
CA LEU A 22 9.99 -36.95 -4.94
C LEU A 22 9.13 -36.31 -3.85
N LEU A 23 8.22 -37.06 -3.25
CA LEU A 23 7.41 -36.58 -2.12
C LEU A 23 8.27 -36.23 -0.91
N LEU A 24 9.30 -37.02 -0.62
CA LEU A 24 10.22 -36.74 0.49
C LEU A 24 11.05 -35.49 0.25
N VAL A 25 11.52 -35.26 -0.98
CA VAL A 25 12.25 -34.04 -1.35
C VAL A 25 11.35 -32.80 -1.23
N ILE A 26 10.10 -32.88 -1.68
CA ILE A 26 9.11 -31.79 -1.54
C ILE A 26 8.86 -31.50 -0.04
N LEU A 27 8.66 -32.54 0.76
CA LEU A 27 8.41 -32.40 2.20
C LEU A 27 9.60 -31.73 2.91
N VAL A 28 10.82 -32.15 2.60
CA VAL A 28 12.04 -31.53 3.15
C VAL A 28 12.17 -30.08 2.71
N GLY A 29 11.85 -29.76 1.45
CA GLY A 29 11.82 -28.38 0.93
C GLY A 29 10.83 -27.51 1.67
N VAL A 30 9.61 -28.01 1.92
CA VAL A 30 8.58 -27.30 2.68
C VAL A 30 9.02 -27.07 4.13
N ILE A 31 9.55 -28.09 4.79
CA ILE A 31 10.05 -27.98 6.17
C ILE A 31 11.19 -26.94 6.24
N ALA A 32 12.15 -27.01 5.32
CA ALA A 32 13.25 -26.06 5.26
C ALA A 32 12.77 -24.62 5.03
N SER A 33 11.74 -24.41 4.19
CA SER A 33 11.16 -23.09 3.96
C SER A 33 10.45 -22.55 5.21
N VAL A 34 9.70 -23.38 5.92
CA VAL A 34 9.01 -23.01 7.18
C VAL A 34 10.03 -22.67 8.26
N VAL A 35 11.07 -23.50 8.43
CA VAL A 35 12.15 -23.24 9.40
C VAL A 35 12.90 -21.94 9.08
N ARG A 36 13.19 -21.71 7.79
CA ARG A 36 13.81 -20.44 7.36
C ARG A 36 12.92 -19.24 7.66
N GLN A 37 11.63 -19.34 7.42
CA GLN A 37 10.67 -18.26 7.69
C GLN A 37 10.56 -17.98 9.19
N GLN A 38 10.49 -19.02 10.04
CA GLN A 38 10.53 -18.86 11.49
C GLN A 38 11.85 -18.25 11.99
N TYR A 39 12.98 -18.69 11.42
CA TYR A 39 14.28 -18.12 11.76
C TYR A 39 14.35 -16.61 11.43
N LEU A 40 13.84 -16.20 10.26
CA LEU A 40 13.80 -14.79 9.87
C LEU A 40 12.90 -13.95 10.79
N ILE A 41 11.77 -14.50 11.25
CA ILE A 41 10.89 -13.84 12.22
C ILE A 41 11.58 -13.71 13.59
N MET A 42 12.25 -14.77 14.06
CA MET A 42 12.93 -14.75 15.36
C MET A 42 14.19 -13.86 15.39
N THR A 43 14.81 -13.62 14.24
CA THR A 43 16.03 -12.79 14.12
C THR A 43 15.74 -11.39 13.59
N ALA A 44 14.48 -11.09 13.25
CA ALA A 44 14.09 -9.73 12.92
C ALA A 44 14.34 -8.82 14.14
N PRO A 45 14.99 -7.66 13.96
CA PRO A 45 15.12 -6.70 15.06
C PRO A 45 13.72 -6.33 15.55
N GLU A 46 13.53 -6.34 16.87
CA GLU A 46 12.30 -5.84 17.49
C GLU A 46 12.10 -4.39 17.03
N PRO A 47 10.90 -4.04 16.53
CA PRO A 47 10.62 -2.67 16.14
C PRO A 47 10.80 -1.75 17.36
N ASP A 48 11.35 -0.55 17.12
CA ASP A 48 11.52 0.45 18.17
C ASP A 48 10.15 0.74 18.83
N PRO A 49 9.99 0.53 20.16
CA PRO A 49 8.74 0.83 20.85
C PRO A 49 8.24 2.26 20.66
N ALA A 50 9.17 3.21 20.46
CA ALA A 50 8.83 4.60 20.16
C ALA A 50 8.25 4.77 18.74
N PHE A 51 8.66 3.95 17.79
CA PHE A 51 8.09 3.93 16.44
C PHE A 51 6.66 3.38 16.47
N HIS A 52 6.42 2.25 17.10
CA HIS A 52 5.08 1.68 17.28
C HIS A 52 4.10 2.65 17.96
N SER A 53 4.56 3.40 18.98
CA SER A 53 3.71 4.38 19.63
C SER A 53 3.30 5.53 18.70
N LYS A 54 4.19 5.97 17.81
CA LYS A 54 3.89 7.02 16.82
C LYS A 54 2.91 6.55 15.74
N GLU A 55 3.11 5.36 15.22
CA GLU A 55 2.20 4.75 14.24
C GLU A 55 0.80 4.58 14.83
N GLN A 56 0.73 4.06 16.06
CA GLN A 56 -0.55 3.87 16.75
C GLN A 56 -1.23 5.21 17.02
N ASN A 57 -0.49 6.25 17.43
CA ASN A 57 -1.05 7.58 17.65
C ASN A 57 -1.56 8.19 16.35
N PHE A 58 -0.82 8.04 15.24
CA PHE A 58 -1.25 8.48 13.92
C PHE A 58 -2.57 7.82 13.50
N LEU A 59 -2.68 6.50 13.65
CA LEU A 59 -3.92 5.78 13.36
C LEU A 59 -5.07 6.21 14.27
N ASN A 60 -4.82 6.35 15.58
CA ASN A 60 -5.84 6.78 16.55
C ASN A 60 -6.38 8.18 16.25
N GLU A 61 -5.51 9.09 15.76
CA GLU A 61 -5.91 10.45 15.40
C GLU A 61 -6.75 10.50 14.13
N LEU A 62 -6.38 9.71 13.09
CA LEU A 62 -7.02 9.80 11.78
C LEU A 62 -8.24 8.89 11.63
N SER A 63 -8.28 7.74 12.33
CA SER A 63 -9.32 6.72 12.13
C SER A 63 -10.74 7.24 12.32
N PRO A 64 -11.06 8.05 13.34
CA PRO A 64 -12.43 8.54 13.51
C PRO A 64 -12.91 9.32 12.30
N ARG A 65 -12.09 10.24 11.77
CA ARG A 65 -12.45 11.04 10.59
C ARG A 65 -12.53 10.23 9.33
N ALA A 66 -11.60 9.28 9.13
CA ALA A 66 -11.62 8.38 7.98
C ALA A 66 -12.88 7.49 7.97
N GLN A 67 -13.35 7.04 9.16
CA GLN A 67 -14.61 6.29 9.29
C GLN A 67 -15.83 7.16 8.94
N GLU A 68 -15.89 8.40 9.41
CA GLU A 68 -16.96 9.34 9.03
C GLU A 68 -17.00 9.58 7.51
N ILE A 69 -15.84 9.70 6.86
CA ILE A 69 -15.73 9.83 5.41
C ILE A 69 -16.28 8.58 4.71
N GLN A 70 -15.96 7.39 5.20
CA GLN A 70 -16.50 6.15 4.65
C GLN A 70 -18.02 6.08 4.81
N GLU A 71 -18.56 6.38 5.99
CA GLU A 71 -19.99 6.35 6.26
C GLU A 71 -20.77 7.32 5.35
N LYS A 72 -20.22 8.51 5.11
CA LYS A 72 -20.90 9.56 4.33
C LYS A 72 -20.73 9.39 2.82
N HIS A 73 -19.58 8.88 2.39
CA HIS A 73 -19.16 8.99 1.00
C HIS A 73 -18.76 7.67 0.36
N GLY A 74 -18.69 6.57 1.13
CA GLY A 74 -18.31 5.26 0.62
C GLY A 74 -16.80 5.07 0.37
N ILE A 75 -15.95 6.06 0.67
CA ILE A 75 -14.51 5.96 0.52
C ILE A 75 -13.97 5.12 1.68
N LEU A 76 -13.39 3.97 1.38
CA LEU A 76 -12.95 3.02 2.40
C LEU A 76 -11.93 3.62 3.38
N THR A 77 -12.18 3.48 4.67
CA THR A 77 -11.28 3.91 5.76
C THR A 77 -9.88 3.37 5.57
N SER A 78 -9.75 2.08 5.23
CA SER A 78 -8.46 1.41 5.01
C SER A 78 -7.65 2.08 3.89
N ILE A 79 -8.29 2.48 2.80
CA ILE A 79 -7.64 3.17 1.68
C ILE A 79 -7.22 4.58 2.06
N THR A 80 -8.09 5.32 2.74
CA THR A 80 -7.76 6.68 3.23
C THR A 80 -6.55 6.66 4.15
N LEU A 81 -6.51 5.70 5.10
CA LEU A 81 -5.39 5.56 6.03
C LEU A 81 -4.12 5.07 5.34
N ALA A 82 -4.21 4.05 4.45
CA ALA A 82 -3.05 3.55 3.72
C ALA A 82 -2.38 4.65 2.87
N GLN A 83 -3.17 5.47 2.18
CA GLN A 83 -2.64 6.63 1.45
C GLN A 83 -2.03 7.66 2.39
N ALA A 84 -2.69 8.01 3.50
CA ALA A 84 -2.15 8.95 4.48
C ALA A 84 -0.80 8.47 5.04
N ILE A 85 -0.68 7.18 5.35
CA ILE A 85 0.58 6.55 5.80
C ILE A 85 1.66 6.68 4.71
N LEU A 86 1.36 6.20 3.51
CA LEU A 86 2.32 6.13 2.40
C LEU A 86 2.82 7.52 1.97
N GLU A 87 1.90 8.49 1.83
CA GLU A 87 2.22 9.82 1.31
C GLU A 87 2.88 10.73 2.36
N SER A 88 2.64 10.50 3.65
CA SER A 88 3.13 11.36 4.71
C SER A 88 4.24 10.75 5.58
N ASP A 89 4.64 9.50 5.32
CA ASP A 89 5.54 8.75 6.19
C ASP A 89 5.02 8.74 7.64
N TRP A 90 3.80 8.22 7.85
CA TRP A 90 3.14 8.20 9.16
C TRP A 90 3.01 9.60 9.78
N GLY A 91 2.77 10.62 8.98
CA GLY A 91 2.70 12.01 9.41
C GLY A 91 4.05 12.64 9.75
N GLN A 92 5.17 11.95 9.53
CA GLN A 92 6.51 12.42 9.89
C GLN A 92 7.15 13.29 8.80
N SER A 93 6.61 13.32 7.59
CA SER A 93 7.14 14.17 6.52
C SER A 93 7.13 15.65 6.91
N GLY A 94 8.09 16.40 6.41
CA GLY A 94 8.18 17.84 6.68
C GLY A 94 6.91 18.60 6.28
N LEU A 95 6.20 18.15 5.24
CA LEU A 95 4.97 18.76 4.79
C LEU A 95 3.78 18.42 5.71
N ALA A 96 3.70 17.20 6.20
CA ALA A 96 2.69 16.81 7.20
C ALA A 96 2.85 17.62 8.49
N GLN A 97 4.10 17.84 8.94
CA GLN A 97 4.39 18.56 10.19
C GLN A 97 4.19 20.07 10.10
N LYS A 98 4.58 20.71 8.98
CA LYS A 98 4.53 22.16 8.83
C LYS A 98 3.25 22.68 8.21
N GLY A 99 2.61 21.85 7.40
CA GLY A 99 1.44 22.21 6.59
C GLY A 99 0.19 21.41 6.92
N ASN A 100 0.24 20.44 7.83
CA ASN A 100 -0.84 19.47 8.07
C ASN A 100 -1.33 18.80 6.76
N ASN A 101 -0.47 18.69 5.76
CA ASN A 101 -0.79 18.21 4.43
C ASN A 101 -0.26 16.80 4.25
N LEU A 102 -1.14 15.82 4.40
CA LEU A 102 -0.79 14.40 4.35
C LEU A 102 -0.59 13.87 2.93
N PHE A 103 -1.16 14.52 1.92
CA PHE A 103 -1.26 13.97 0.55
C PHE A 103 -0.49 14.80 -0.50
N GLY A 104 0.37 15.71 -0.08
CA GLY A 104 1.18 16.49 -1.01
C GLY A 104 0.39 17.46 -1.89
N VAL A 105 -0.77 17.93 -1.44
CA VAL A 105 -1.65 18.80 -2.23
C VAL A 105 -0.98 20.15 -2.48
N LYS A 106 -0.82 20.51 -3.76
CA LYS A 106 -0.27 21.82 -4.16
C LYS A 106 -1.21 22.96 -3.77
N GLY A 107 -0.64 24.07 -3.35
CA GLY A 107 -1.38 25.26 -2.92
C GLY A 107 -1.58 26.27 -4.05
N LYS A 108 -2.70 26.99 -3.98
CA LYS A 108 -3.04 28.13 -4.84
C LYS A 108 -3.55 29.29 -3.99
N SER A 109 -3.09 30.54 -4.31
CA SER A 109 -3.69 31.74 -3.71
C SER A 109 -5.20 31.81 -4.01
N PRO A 110 -6.07 32.26 -3.09
CA PRO A 110 -5.78 32.87 -1.79
C PRO A 110 -5.73 31.87 -0.60
N GLN A 111 -5.65 30.57 -0.83
CA GLN A 111 -5.63 29.57 0.24
C GLN A 111 -4.35 29.67 1.07
N PRO A 112 -4.38 29.30 2.36
CA PRO A 112 -3.17 29.16 3.17
C PRO A 112 -2.17 28.18 2.54
N MET A 113 -0.89 28.54 2.53
CA MET A 113 0.16 27.76 1.89
C MET A 113 1.40 27.66 2.78
N VAL A 114 2.18 26.62 2.54
CA VAL A 114 3.54 26.46 3.04
C VAL A 114 4.46 26.21 1.85
N THR A 115 5.59 26.91 1.81
CA THR A 115 6.61 26.68 0.79
C THR A 115 7.59 25.63 1.29
N MET A 116 7.81 24.59 0.49
CA MET A 116 8.73 23.50 0.79
C MET A 116 9.66 23.25 -0.39
N THR A 117 10.90 22.93 -0.09
CA THR A 117 11.82 22.38 -1.11
C THR A 117 11.41 20.95 -1.45
N THR A 118 11.25 20.66 -2.71
CA THR A 118 10.91 19.33 -3.24
C THR A 118 11.81 18.99 -4.41
N LYS A 119 11.98 17.70 -4.69
CA LYS A 119 12.69 17.23 -5.87
C LYS A 119 11.66 16.92 -6.96
N GLU A 120 11.91 17.44 -8.14
CA GLU A 120 11.11 17.13 -9.33
C GLU A 120 12.01 16.61 -10.45
N PHE A 121 11.48 15.67 -11.23
CA PHE A 121 12.20 15.11 -12.38
C PHE A 121 11.80 15.88 -13.63
N VAL A 122 12.73 16.70 -14.16
CA VAL A 122 12.51 17.55 -15.32
C VAL A 122 13.62 17.30 -16.32
N ASP A 123 13.24 17.04 -17.57
CA ASP A 123 14.18 16.83 -18.70
C ASP A 123 15.27 15.78 -18.39
N GLY A 124 14.88 14.67 -17.76
CA GLY A 124 15.79 13.57 -17.45
C GLY A 124 16.71 13.81 -16.25
N LYS A 125 16.47 14.84 -15.44
CA LYS A 125 17.29 15.19 -14.26
C LYS A 125 16.42 15.49 -13.05
N TRP A 126 16.92 15.09 -11.88
CA TRP A 126 16.34 15.54 -10.60
C TRP A 126 16.82 16.95 -10.28
N ILE A 127 15.88 17.86 -10.08
CA ILE A 127 16.15 19.24 -9.62
C ILE A 127 15.42 19.53 -8.32
N GLU A 128 16.02 20.36 -7.48
CA GLU A 128 15.38 20.87 -6.27
C GLU A 128 14.69 22.19 -6.61
N ILE A 129 13.41 22.28 -6.29
CA ILE A 129 12.60 23.49 -6.46
C ILE A 129 11.85 23.83 -5.18
N ASN A 130 11.55 25.10 -5.00
CA ASN A 130 10.61 25.54 -3.99
C ASN A 130 9.20 25.48 -4.57
N ALA A 131 8.33 24.70 -3.95
CA ALA A 131 6.93 24.58 -4.36
C ALA A 131 6.00 24.97 -3.22
N ASN A 132 4.85 25.57 -3.59
CA ASN A 132 3.81 25.90 -2.66
C ASN A 132 2.85 24.74 -2.50
N PHE A 133 2.62 24.34 -1.26
CA PHE A 133 1.67 23.31 -0.89
C PHE A 133 0.55 23.93 -0.06
N ARG A 134 -0.64 23.36 -0.15
CA ARG A 134 -1.77 23.78 0.68
C ARG A 134 -1.43 23.53 2.15
N LYS A 135 -1.76 24.50 3.01
CA LYS A 135 -1.66 24.38 4.45
C LYS A 135 -3.06 24.22 5.02
N TYR A 136 -3.23 23.17 5.82
CA TYR A 136 -4.47 22.86 6.52
C TYR A 136 -4.37 23.25 8.00
N LYS A 137 -5.50 23.43 8.65
CA LYS A 137 -5.56 23.73 10.09
C LYS A 137 -5.14 22.52 10.94
N ASP A 138 -5.51 21.33 10.49
CA ASP A 138 -5.23 20.03 11.11
C ASP A 138 -5.23 18.90 10.06
N TRP A 139 -4.92 17.67 10.48
CA TRP A 139 -4.92 16.52 9.58
C TRP A 139 -6.32 16.10 9.14
N ASN A 140 -7.37 16.38 9.94
CA ASN A 140 -8.75 16.09 9.54
C ASN A 140 -9.18 16.92 8.32
N GLU A 141 -8.80 18.21 8.28
CA GLU A 141 -9.05 19.04 7.09
C GLU A 141 -8.29 18.53 5.86
N SER A 142 -7.10 17.93 6.04
CA SER A 142 -6.37 17.27 4.95
C SER A 142 -7.11 16.04 4.44
N LEU A 143 -7.67 15.20 5.35
CA LEU A 143 -8.51 14.07 4.98
C LEU A 143 -9.76 14.50 4.21
N ASP A 144 -10.44 15.56 4.68
CA ASP A 144 -11.63 16.11 4.01
C ASP A 144 -11.32 16.56 2.59
N SER A 145 -10.23 17.33 2.43
CA SER A 145 -9.79 17.79 1.12
C SER A 145 -9.42 16.64 0.18
N HIS A 146 -8.88 15.55 0.71
CA HIS A 146 -8.59 14.34 -0.04
C HIS A 146 -9.88 13.62 -0.47
N ALA A 147 -10.86 13.50 0.42
CA ALA A 147 -12.17 12.95 0.08
C ALA A 147 -12.88 13.81 -1.00
N GLU A 148 -12.80 15.13 -0.91
CA GLU A 148 -13.33 16.04 -1.93
C GLU A 148 -12.71 15.80 -3.32
N LEU A 149 -11.42 15.45 -3.39
CA LEU A 149 -10.79 15.07 -4.65
C LEU A 149 -11.44 13.83 -5.27
N PHE A 150 -11.79 12.83 -4.47
CA PHE A 150 -12.45 11.63 -4.98
C PHE A 150 -13.89 11.92 -5.42
N LEU A 151 -14.62 12.72 -4.65
CA LEU A 151 -16.00 13.07 -4.94
C LEU A 151 -16.17 13.98 -6.16
N ASN A 152 -15.24 14.91 -6.35
CA ASN A 152 -15.33 15.93 -7.39
C ASN A 152 -14.45 15.63 -8.62
N GLY A 153 -13.57 14.63 -8.52
CA GLY A 153 -12.59 14.31 -9.56
C GLY A 153 -11.62 15.46 -9.82
N THR A 154 -11.17 15.56 -11.06
CA THR A 154 -10.29 16.63 -11.51
C THR A 154 -11.06 17.63 -12.38
N SER A 155 -10.45 18.78 -12.70
CA SER A 155 -11.08 19.80 -13.58
C SER A 155 -11.41 19.27 -14.99
N TRP A 156 -10.68 18.26 -15.45
CA TRP A 156 -10.84 17.63 -16.78
C TRP A 156 -11.55 16.27 -16.76
N ASN A 157 -11.72 15.63 -15.60
CA ASN A 157 -12.44 14.39 -15.45
C ASN A 157 -13.10 14.31 -14.06
N LYS A 158 -14.40 14.59 -14.02
CA LYS A 158 -15.19 14.61 -12.78
C LYS A 158 -15.40 13.22 -12.21
N ASP A 159 -15.40 12.19 -13.05
CA ASP A 159 -15.68 10.81 -12.68
C ASP A 159 -14.40 9.99 -12.44
N LYS A 160 -13.24 10.67 -12.39
CA LYS A 160 -11.92 10.04 -12.34
C LYS A 160 -11.79 8.96 -11.27
N TYR A 161 -12.42 9.16 -10.12
CA TYR A 161 -12.30 8.30 -8.94
C TYR A 161 -13.59 7.54 -8.60
N ASN A 162 -14.58 7.51 -9.49
CA ASN A 162 -15.84 6.79 -9.24
C ASN A 162 -15.61 5.30 -8.98
N GLY A 163 -14.62 4.67 -9.63
CA GLY A 163 -14.25 3.28 -9.39
C GLY A 163 -13.72 3.03 -7.98
N VAL A 164 -12.99 4.02 -7.42
CA VAL A 164 -12.48 3.95 -6.03
C VAL A 164 -13.62 3.99 -5.03
N ILE A 165 -14.59 4.90 -5.25
CA ILE A 165 -15.77 5.06 -4.37
C ILE A 165 -16.69 3.83 -4.47
N ALA A 166 -16.82 3.24 -5.66
CA ALA A 166 -17.66 2.08 -5.91
C ALA A 166 -17.01 0.74 -5.49
N ALA A 167 -15.77 0.74 -5.07
CA ALA A 167 -15.07 -0.47 -4.67
C ALA A 167 -15.61 -1.01 -3.34
N ASP A 168 -15.89 -2.30 -3.31
CA ASP A 168 -16.42 -3.03 -2.17
C ASP A 168 -15.33 -3.60 -1.23
N ASP A 169 -14.08 -3.61 -1.69
CA ASP A 169 -12.93 -4.03 -0.90
C ASP A 169 -11.69 -3.15 -1.18
N TYR A 170 -10.74 -3.18 -0.24
CA TYR A 170 -9.53 -2.35 -0.30
C TYR A 170 -8.59 -2.69 -1.45
N LYS A 171 -8.54 -3.95 -1.90
CA LYS A 171 -7.67 -4.36 -3.01
C LYS A 171 -8.17 -3.78 -4.32
N LYS A 172 -9.49 -3.87 -4.53
CA LYS A 172 -10.14 -3.26 -5.69
C LYS A 172 -9.99 -1.75 -5.67
N ALA A 173 -10.21 -1.09 -4.53
CA ALA A 173 -10.03 0.34 -4.40
C ALA A 173 -8.58 0.78 -4.70
N ALA A 174 -7.57 0.04 -4.22
CA ALA A 174 -6.16 0.30 -4.54
C ALA A 174 -5.86 0.16 -6.04
N GLN A 175 -6.41 -0.87 -6.70
CA GLN A 175 -6.27 -1.07 -8.14
C GLN A 175 -6.96 0.05 -8.95
N GLU A 176 -8.12 0.51 -8.51
CA GLU A 176 -8.83 1.64 -9.13
C GLU A 176 -8.04 2.95 -8.97
N LEU A 177 -7.39 3.20 -7.83
CA LEU A 177 -6.50 4.35 -7.64
C LEU A 177 -5.32 4.33 -8.64
N GLN A 178 -4.67 3.18 -8.80
CA GLN A 178 -3.59 3.02 -9.77
C GLN A 178 -4.09 3.20 -11.19
N SER A 179 -5.22 2.59 -11.55
CA SER A 179 -5.82 2.69 -12.89
C SER A 179 -6.27 4.11 -13.21
N ALA A 180 -6.77 4.85 -12.22
CA ALA A 180 -7.10 6.26 -12.32
C ALA A 180 -5.85 7.16 -12.46
N GLY A 181 -4.64 6.63 -12.28
CA GLY A 181 -3.40 7.40 -12.31
C GLY A 181 -3.34 8.41 -11.15
N TYR A 182 -3.64 7.95 -9.94
CA TYR A 182 -3.44 8.77 -8.73
C TYR A 182 -1.95 9.04 -8.52
N ALA A 183 -1.13 8.02 -8.68
CA ALA A 183 0.33 8.09 -8.69
C ALA A 183 0.90 7.54 -10.00
N THR A 184 2.13 7.94 -10.34
CA THR A 184 2.87 7.42 -11.51
C THR A 184 3.63 6.14 -11.22
N ASP A 185 3.63 5.69 -9.97
CA ASP A 185 4.29 4.48 -9.50
C ASP A 185 3.52 3.23 -9.99
N PRO A 186 4.13 2.32 -10.77
CA PRO A 186 3.48 1.12 -11.27
C PRO A 186 3.10 0.14 -10.15
N ASP A 187 3.74 0.22 -8.98
CA ASP A 187 3.51 -0.66 -7.83
C ASP A 187 2.64 0.01 -6.76
N TYR A 188 1.96 1.12 -7.11
CA TYR A 188 1.18 1.91 -6.14
C TYR A 188 0.10 1.11 -5.43
N ALA A 189 -0.68 0.32 -6.19
CA ALA A 189 -1.72 -0.53 -5.63
C ALA A 189 -1.15 -1.57 -4.65
N GLU A 190 -0.03 -2.20 -4.98
CA GLU A 190 0.63 -3.18 -4.12
C GLU A 190 1.11 -2.54 -2.80
N LYS A 191 1.66 -1.32 -2.87
CA LYS A 191 2.08 -0.57 -1.68
C LYS A 191 0.93 -0.19 -0.75
N LEU A 192 -0.26 0.04 -1.29
CA LEU A 192 -1.46 0.30 -0.49
C LEU A 192 -2.06 -0.97 0.12
N ILE A 193 -1.84 -2.14 -0.50
CA ILE A 193 -2.41 -3.42 -0.07
C ILE A 193 -1.56 -4.07 1.04
N ASN A 194 -0.24 -3.87 1.04
CA ASN A 194 0.73 -4.48 1.95
C ASN A 194 1.09 -3.57 3.12
#